data_ecb8c1298d503774b89afca4d263805b
#
_entry.id   ecb8c1298d503774b89afca4d263805b
#
_cell.length_a   1.000
_cell.length_b   1.000
_cell.length_c   1.000
_cell.angle_alpha   90.00
_cell.angle_beta   90.00
_cell.angle_gamma   90.00
#
_symmetry.space_group_name_H-M   'P 1'
#
loop_
_entity.id
_entity.type
_entity.pdbx_description
1 polymer ?
#
loop_
_entity_poly.entity_id
_entity_poly.type
_entity_poly.pdbx_seq_one_letter_code
_entity_poly.pdbx_strand_id
1 'polypeptide(L)'
;KTLWFTLLLIGLYTSFLNASEITRWVITSPDSICWRVNGVHNDHIEMSGLKVSTVLRYGVNEAGEWVIDRNMVLPTFRTIPNDTHGSLQHHFNGDWAHLCLVNGQPLVGEKVETVSLNGIMTVKSVYATRGISLTRTLFPSTSQPAFCEKYELENTTDHPQTVQLPSTTLSYYTDEAKGVEGSYTLTATLSSPVKDGTYLLKAGEKAWFQVIYAGYKKHDQELALDVNNELLARRRFLSQIQGNLVLETPSDVINTMFSFAKIRGSESIFDTKGGYMQSPGGEAYYAAVWANDQAEYINPFFPYLGYQAGNRSAMDSFGLFMRYMNDEYKPLPSSIIAEGIDCFGVAGDRGDVAMVGYGAARYALASGNCNEAEKLWPLIEWCLEYCHRQLNADGVVKS
;
A
#
# COMPACT_ATOMS: atom_id res chain seq x y z
N LYS A 1 -14.37 -36.54 45.10
CA LYS A 1 -14.67 -36.12 43.70
C LYS A 1 -14.43 -34.62 43.48
N THR A 2 -14.50 -33.78 44.49
CA THR A 2 -14.33 -32.30 44.37
C THR A 2 -12.87 -31.86 44.23
N LEU A 3 -11.92 -32.61 44.78
CA LEU A 3 -10.50 -32.26 44.76
C LEU A 3 -9.84 -32.42 43.35
N TRP A 4 -10.35 -33.35 42.56
CA TRP A 4 -9.85 -33.59 41.18
C TRP A 4 -10.31 -32.52 40.21
N PHE A 5 -11.48 -31.94 40.40
CA PHE A 5 -11.98 -30.85 39.54
C PHE A 5 -11.22 -29.54 39.76
N THR A 6 -10.78 -29.29 40.98
CA THR A 6 -10.01 -28.07 41.32
C THR A 6 -8.58 -28.14 40.76
N LEU A 7 -7.95 -29.30 40.77
CA LEU A 7 -6.64 -29.52 40.19
C LEU A 7 -6.65 -29.43 38.66
N LEU A 8 -7.74 -29.87 37.99
CA LEU A 8 -7.90 -29.75 36.54
C LEU A 8 -8.11 -28.29 36.09
N LEU A 9 -8.84 -27.49 36.86
CA LEU A 9 -9.04 -26.07 36.64
C LEU A 9 -7.75 -25.25 36.84
N ILE A 10 -6.93 -25.60 37.84
CA ILE A 10 -5.63 -24.95 38.06
C ILE A 10 -4.65 -25.33 36.96
N GLY A 11 -4.66 -26.58 36.49
CA GLY A 11 -3.84 -27.03 35.37
C GLY A 11 -4.22 -26.37 34.03
N LEU A 12 -5.49 -26.08 33.79
CA LEU A 12 -5.94 -25.31 32.65
C LEU A 12 -5.58 -23.82 32.75
N TYR A 13 -5.63 -23.24 33.97
CA TYR A 13 -5.25 -21.83 34.16
C TYR A 13 -3.74 -21.60 34.04
N THR A 14 -2.90 -22.57 34.42
CA THR A 14 -1.45 -22.46 34.26
C THR A 14 -0.99 -22.69 32.84
N SER A 15 -1.78 -23.41 32.00
CA SER A 15 -1.50 -23.57 30.58
C SER A 15 -1.81 -22.30 29.76
N PHE A 16 -2.68 -21.42 30.24
CA PHE A 16 -2.97 -20.13 29.61
C PHE A 16 -1.99 -19.02 30.01
N LEU A 17 -1.15 -19.21 31.03
CA LEU A 17 -0.21 -18.18 31.52
C LEU A 17 1.20 -18.30 30.94
N ASN A 18 1.49 -19.28 30.09
CA ASN A 18 2.83 -19.49 29.52
C ASN A 18 2.92 -19.30 28.00
N ALA A 19 1.92 -18.72 27.36
CA ALA A 19 2.04 -18.15 26.05
C ALA A 19 2.17 -16.63 26.18
N SER A 20 3.25 -16.13 26.77
CA SER A 20 3.75 -14.84 26.35
C SER A 20 4.25 -15.04 24.92
N GLU A 21 3.34 -14.98 23.94
CA GLU A 21 3.73 -14.70 22.57
C GLU A 21 4.63 -13.47 22.65
N ILE A 22 5.90 -13.67 22.38
CA ILE A 22 6.82 -12.55 22.17
C ILE A 22 6.28 -11.87 20.95
N THR A 23 5.41 -10.88 21.17
CA THR A 23 4.86 -10.08 20.08
C THR A 23 6.03 -9.38 19.44
N ARG A 24 6.38 -9.77 18.21
CA ARG A 24 7.49 -9.19 17.45
C ARG A 24 7.31 -7.69 17.31
N TRP A 25 6.12 -7.27 16.98
CA TRP A 25 5.77 -5.87 16.80
C TRP A 25 5.30 -5.27 18.12
N VAL A 26 5.91 -4.14 18.48
CA VAL A 26 5.54 -3.34 19.65
C VAL A 26 4.94 -2.02 19.16
N ILE A 27 3.80 -1.64 19.72
CA ILE A 27 3.19 -0.32 19.47
C ILE A 27 4.08 0.72 20.14
N THR A 28 4.57 1.68 19.35
CA THR A 28 5.44 2.78 19.83
C THR A 28 4.70 4.11 19.92
N SER A 29 3.62 4.24 19.15
CA SER A 29 2.64 5.33 19.19
C SER A 29 1.33 4.83 18.56
N PRO A 30 0.20 5.54 18.69
CA PRO A 30 -1.08 5.12 18.11
C PRO A 30 -1.05 4.86 16.59
N ASP A 31 -0.06 5.39 15.90
CA ASP A 31 0.12 5.31 14.44
C ASP A 31 1.42 4.60 14.02
N SER A 32 2.12 3.94 14.96
CA SER A 32 3.43 3.36 14.68
C SER A 32 3.67 2.06 15.43
N ILE A 33 4.26 1.10 14.72
CA ILE A 33 4.76 -0.15 15.29
C ILE A 33 6.26 -0.33 14.99
N CYS A 34 6.97 -0.99 15.88
CA CYS A 34 8.39 -1.26 15.75
C CYS A 34 8.71 -2.72 16.10
N TRP A 35 9.48 -3.37 15.26
CA TRP A 35 10.14 -4.63 15.56
C TRP A 35 11.60 -4.34 15.94
N ARG A 36 11.97 -4.67 17.19
CA ARG A 36 13.39 -4.80 17.60
C ARG A 36 13.85 -6.17 17.21
N VAL A 37 14.82 -6.22 16.27
CA VAL A 37 15.25 -7.48 15.67
C VAL A 37 15.91 -8.36 16.72
N ASN A 38 15.34 -9.54 16.93
CA ASN A 38 15.80 -10.53 17.90
C ASN A 38 15.88 -11.95 17.29
N GLY A 39 15.79 -12.08 15.99
CA GLY A 39 15.87 -13.35 15.27
C GLY A 39 15.54 -13.24 13.78
N VAL A 40 15.65 -14.38 13.11
CA VAL A 40 15.28 -14.52 11.70
C VAL A 40 13.77 -14.38 11.52
N HIS A 41 13.34 -13.57 10.57
CA HIS A 41 11.94 -13.47 10.19
C HIS A 41 11.79 -12.84 8.82
N ASN A 42 10.72 -13.25 8.11
CA ASN A 42 10.26 -12.63 6.88
C ASN A 42 8.81 -12.19 7.05
N ASP A 43 8.48 -11.07 6.43
CA ASP A 43 7.13 -10.49 6.44
C ASP A 43 6.89 -9.75 5.12
N HIS A 44 5.68 -9.24 4.91
CA HIS A 44 5.38 -8.40 3.77
C HIS A 44 4.42 -7.27 4.15
N ILE A 45 4.52 -6.16 3.43
CA ILE A 45 3.62 -5.02 3.53
C ILE A 45 3.41 -4.41 2.15
N GLU A 46 2.20 -3.95 1.90
CA GLU A 46 1.88 -3.16 0.72
C GLU A 46 1.73 -1.70 1.10
N MET A 47 2.36 -0.81 0.33
CA MET A 47 2.21 0.65 0.42
C MET A 47 1.95 1.21 -0.98
N SER A 48 1.02 2.18 -1.08
CA SER A 48 0.59 2.69 -2.38
C SER A 48 0.49 4.21 -2.42
N GLY A 49 0.55 4.74 -3.63
CA GLY A 49 0.15 6.10 -4.01
C GLY A 49 -0.81 6.05 -5.20
N LEU A 50 -1.18 7.19 -5.75
CA LEU A 50 -2.20 7.26 -6.82
C LEU A 50 -1.81 6.53 -8.11
N LYS A 51 -0.53 6.24 -8.36
CA LYS A 51 -0.05 5.66 -9.62
C LYS A 51 0.86 4.44 -9.46
N VAL A 52 1.09 4.02 -8.23
CA VAL A 52 1.95 2.89 -7.91
C VAL A 52 1.45 2.17 -6.68
N SER A 53 1.60 0.86 -6.66
CA SER A 53 1.59 0.06 -5.44
C SER A 53 2.89 -0.73 -5.38
N THR A 54 3.42 -0.93 -4.17
CA THR A 54 4.61 -1.73 -3.98
C THR A 54 4.40 -2.68 -2.81
N VAL A 55 4.49 -3.98 -3.11
CA VAL A 55 4.51 -5.02 -2.08
C VAL A 55 5.96 -5.32 -1.74
N LEU A 56 6.34 -4.94 -0.54
CA LEU A 56 7.66 -5.24 0.01
C LEU A 56 7.62 -6.59 0.70
N ARG A 57 8.40 -7.55 0.22
CA ARG A 57 8.74 -8.76 0.96
C ARG A 57 10.09 -8.52 1.60
N TYR A 58 10.13 -8.54 2.91
CA TYR A 58 11.32 -8.14 3.67
C TYR A 58 11.57 -9.05 4.84
N GLY A 59 12.80 -9.01 5.34
CA GLY A 59 13.14 -9.79 6.52
C GLY A 59 14.58 -9.61 6.97
N VAL A 60 14.94 -10.45 7.93
CA VAL A 60 16.29 -10.57 8.45
C VAL A 60 16.71 -12.02 8.36
N ASN A 61 17.85 -12.28 7.70
CA ASN A 61 18.39 -13.63 7.51
C ASN A 61 19.14 -14.14 8.76
N GLU A 62 19.65 -15.38 8.69
CA GLU A 62 20.42 -16.01 9.77
C GLU A 62 21.69 -15.23 10.15
N ALA A 63 22.28 -14.50 9.21
CA ALA A 63 23.43 -13.63 9.47
C ALA A 63 23.04 -12.31 10.15
N GLY A 64 21.75 -12.01 10.30
CA GLY A 64 21.22 -10.75 10.84
C GLY A 64 21.19 -9.62 9.83
N GLU A 65 21.32 -9.93 8.54
CA GLU A 65 21.35 -8.98 7.44
C GLU A 65 19.96 -8.74 6.86
N TRP A 66 19.74 -7.54 6.34
CA TRP A 66 18.50 -7.16 5.67
C TRP A 66 18.32 -7.87 4.33
N VAL A 67 17.13 -8.42 4.13
CA VAL A 67 16.70 -8.99 2.84
C VAL A 67 15.42 -8.33 2.39
N ILE A 68 15.33 -7.99 1.10
CA ILE A 68 14.17 -7.29 0.56
C ILE A 68 13.97 -7.60 -0.93
N ASP A 69 12.71 -7.81 -1.29
CA ASP A 69 12.17 -7.81 -2.66
C ASP A 69 11.04 -6.79 -2.74
N ARG A 70 11.02 -6.01 -3.82
CA ARG A 70 10.00 -5.01 -4.09
C ARG A 70 9.22 -5.43 -5.33
N ASN A 71 8.01 -5.94 -5.15
CA ASN A 71 7.11 -6.13 -6.28
C ASN A 71 6.39 -4.80 -6.54
N MET A 72 6.88 -4.06 -7.51
CA MET A 72 6.29 -2.81 -7.95
C MET A 72 5.14 -3.08 -8.92
N VAL A 73 3.95 -2.59 -8.62
CA VAL A 73 2.76 -2.71 -9.44
C VAL A 73 2.36 -1.34 -9.97
N LEU A 74 2.13 -1.26 -11.26
CA LEU A 74 1.73 -0.05 -11.98
C LEU A 74 0.30 -0.21 -12.50
N PRO A 75 -0.73 0.28 -11.79
CA PRO A 75 -2.14 -0.01 -12.09
C PRO A 75 -2.58 0.36 -13.48
N THR A 76 -2.06 1.45 -14.03
CA THR A 76 -2.42 1.97 -15.37
C THR A 76 -1.51 1.47 -16.50
N PHE A 77 -0.53 0.62 -16.20
CA PHE A 77 0.33 -0.02 -17.19
C PHE A 77 -0.30 -1.37 -17.56
N ARG A 78 -1.22 -1.32 -18.50
CA ARG A 78 -2.04 -2.46 -18.86
C ARG A 78 -1.29 -3.44 -19.74
N THR A 79 -1.46 -4.72 -19.49
CA THR A 79 -0.87 -5.81 -20.27
C THR A 79 -1.93 -6.53 -21.10
N ILE A 80 -1.50 -7.19 -22.17
CA ILE A 80 -2.39 -8.00 -23.02
C ILE A 80 -2.48 -9.42 -22.45
N PRO A 81 -3.70 -9.99 -22.32
CA PRO A 81 -5.01 -9.41 -22.66
C PRO A 81 -5.43 -8.28 -21.70
N ASN A 82 -6.17 -7.26 -22.21
CA ASN A 82 -6.57 -6.09 -21.41
C ASN A 82 -7.88 -6.30 -20.62
N ASP A 83 -8.59 -7.38 -20.88
CA ASP A 83 -9.83 -7.78 -20.20
C ASP A 83 -9.55 -8.47 -18.84
N THR A 84 -8.70 -7.87 -18.04
CA THR A 84 -8.24 -8.43 -16.76
C THR A 84 -8.31 -7.43 -15.63
N HIS A 85 -8.28 -7.95 -14.40
CA HIS A 85 -8.10 -7.15 -13.18
C HIS A 85 -6.64 -6.71 -12.98
N GLY A 86 -5.68 -7.39 -13.62
CA GLY A 86 -4.26 -7.27 -13.39
C GLY A 86 -3.62 -6.04 -14.05
N SER A 87 -2.41 -5.75 -13.62
CA SER A 87 -1.56 -4.66 -14.11
C SER A 87 -0.11 -5.12 -14.22
N LEU A 88 0.74 -4.30 -14.83
CA LEU A 88 2.17 -4.60 -14.92
C LEU A 88 2.79 -4.72 -13.52
N GLN A 89 3.54 -5.79 -13.32
CA GLN A 89 4.32 -6.04 -12.11
C GLN A 89 5.79 -6.23 -12.47
N HIS A 90 6.67 -5.76 -11.59
CA HIS A 90 8.11 -5.99 -11.73
C HIS A 90 8.79 -6.08 -10.36
N HIS A 91 9.65 -7.09 -10.21
CA HIS A 91 10.40 -7.33 -8.99
C HIS A 91 11.79 -6.68 -9.05
N PHE A 92 12.10 -5.87 -8.03
CA PHE A 92 13.43 -5.32 -7.79
C PHE A 92 13.99 -5.96 -6.53
N ASN A 93 14.87 -6.94 -6.74
CA ASN A 93 15.46 -7.74 -5.66
C ASN A 93 16.75 -7.13 -5.12
N GLY A 94 17.03 -7.39 -3.86
CA GLY A 94 18.27 -7.08 -3.19
C GLY A 94 18.34 -5.68 -2.60
N ASP A 95 19.36 -5.45 -1.80
CA ASP A 95 19.63 -4.18 -1.12
C ASP A 95 20.81 -3.46 -1.77
N TRP A 96 20.77 -2.13 -1.81
CA TRP A 96 21.77 -1.33 -2.51
C TRP A 96 22.95 -0.89 -1.62
N ALA A 97 22.87 -1.15 -0.32
CA ALA A 97 23.92 -0.79 0.63
C ALA A 97 25.28 -1.45 0.28
N HIS A 98 25.25 -2.64 -0.36
CA HIS A 98 26.46 -3.36 -0.79
C HIS A 98 27.30 -2.58 -1.84
N LEU A 99 26.70 -1.60 -2.52
CA LEU A 99 27.41 -0.75 -3.47
C LEU A 99 28.16 0.41 -2.81
N CYS A 100 27.91 0.66 -1.50
CA CYS A 100 28.63 1.68 -0.75
C CYS A 100 30.02 1.21 -0.36
N LEU A 101 31.00 2.12 -0.48
CA LEU A 101 32.36 1.85 -0.02
C LEU A 101 32.70 2.78 1.14
N VAL A 102 33.33 2.23 2.17
CA VAL A 102 33.86 2.98 3.31
C VAL A 102 35.36 2.74 3.36
N ASN A 103 36.15 3.82 3.23
CA ASN A 103 37.61 3.77 3.09
C ASN A 103 38.05 2.79 1.97
N GLY A 104 37.32 2.78 0.85
CA GLY A 104 37.56 1.92 -0.30
C GLY A 104 37.15 0.44 -0.12
N GLN A 105 36.45 0.12 0.94
CA GLN A 105 36.01 -1.26 1.23
C GLN A 105 34.48 -1.36 1.28
N PRO A 106 33.88 -2.44 0.76
CA PRO A 106 32.42 -2.61 0.77
C PRO A 106 31.86 -2.75 2.20
N LEU A 107 30.59 -2.36 2.35
CA LEU A 107 29.84 -2.63 3.58
C LEU A 107 29.53 -4.13 3.66
N VAL A 108 30.00 -4.77 4.72
CA VAL A 108 29.77 -6.20 5.00
C VAL A 108 29.51 -6.40 6.49
N GLY A 109 28.80 -7.48 6.84
CA GLY A 109 28.51 -7.84 8.22
C GLY A 109 27.44 -6.94 8.85
N GLU A 110 26.41 -6.65 8.08
CA GLU A 110 25.23 -5.93 8.56
C GLU A 110 24.60 -6.63 9.76
N LYS A 111 24.12 -5.82 10.69
CA LYS A 111 23.19 -6.24 11.74
C LYS A 111 22.00 -5.28 11.75
N VAL A 112 20.85 -5.79 11.40
CA VAL A 112 19.58 -5.04 11.49
C VAL A 112 19.20 -4.92 12.96
N GLU A 113 18.93 -3.70 13.41
CA GLU A 113 18.52 -3.42 14.81
C GLU A 113 17.01 -3.26 14.93
N THR A 114 16.41 -2.48 14.04
CA THR A 114 14.97 -2.18 14.09
C THR A 114 14.33 -2.07 12.72
N VAL A 115 13.07 -2.49 12.66
CA VAL A 115 12.14 -2.20 11.54
C VAL A 115 10.92 -1.49 12.12
N SER A 116 10.61 -0.32 11.60
CA SER A 116 9.46 0.50 12.05
C SER A 116 8.51 0.80 10.90
N LEU A 117 7.21 0.80 11.20
CA LEU A 117 6.13 1.05 10.26
C LEU A 117 5.16 2.12 10.81
N ASN A 118 4.89 3.13 10.01
CA ASN A 118 3.87 4.17 10.27
C ASN A 118 3.30 4.74 8.96
N GLY A 119 3.14 3.88 7.93
CA GLY A 119 2.85 4.29 6.55
C GLY A 119 4.12 4.64 5.77
N ILE A 120 5.28 4.62 6.43
CA ILE A 120 6.63 4.64 5.89
C ILE A 120 7.37 3.50 6.59
N MET A 121 8.20 2.75 5.85
CA MET A 121 9.07 1.75 6.46
C MET A 121 10.42 2.38 6.77
N THR A 122 10.90 2.21 7.99
CA THR A 122 12.24 2.64 8.40
C THR A 122 13.01 1.45 8.95
N VAL A 123 14.20 1.19 8.41
CA VAL A 123 15.08 0.09 8.83
C VAL A 123 16.39 0.68 9.30
N LYS A 124 16.79 0.35 10.52
CA LYS A 124 18.09 0.75 11.09
C LYS A 124 18.99 -0.45 11.23
N SER A 125 20.21 -0.30 10.76
CA SER A 125 21.25 -1.32 10.77
C SER A 125 22.60 -0.75 11.20
N VAL A 126 23.48 -1.60 11.69
CA VAL A 126 24.87 -1.24 12.01
C VAL A 126 25.84 -2.15 11.25
N TYR A 127 26.95 -1.56 10.81
CA TYR A 127 28.11 -2.22 10.23
C TYR A 127 29.30 -1.98 11.17
N ALA A 128 29.33 -2.71 12.28
CA ALA A 128 30.25 -2.45 13.38
C ALA A 128 31.73 -2.46 12.95
N THR A 129 32.11 -3.38 12.05
CA THR A 129 33.48 -3.47 11.51
C THR A 129 33.90 -2.29 10.63
N ARG A 130 32.92 -1.52 10.15
CA ARG A 130 33.11 -0.32 9.33
C ARG A 130 32.84 0.97 10.09
N GLY A 131 32.30 0.89 11.32
CA GLY A 131 31.90 2.05 12.11
C GLY A 131 30.84 2.90 11.40
N ILE A 132 29.86 2.26 10.77
CA ILE A 132 28.76 2.91 10.06
C ILE A 132 27.42 2.43 10.64
N SER A 133 26.52 3.35 10.92
CA SER A 133 25.10 3.03 10.99
C SER A 133 24.40 3.41 9.68
N LEU A 134 23.38 2.65 9.32
CA LEU A 134 22.59 2.86 8.11
C LEU A 134 21.11 2.94 8.45
N THR A 135 20.47 3.99 8.00
CA THR A 135 19.01 4.13 8.06
C THR A 135 18.44 4.11 6.64
N ARG A 136 17.56 3.16 6.39
CA ARG A 136 16.75 3.10 5.16
C ARG A 136 15.36 3.63 5.44
N THR A 137 14.84 4.48 4.54
CA THR A 137 13.46 5.01 4.59
C THR A 137 12.81 4.69 3.26
N LEU A 138 11.75 3.87 3.27
CA LEU A 138 11.09 3.31 2.09
C LEU A 138 9.62 3.75 2.07
N PHE A 139 9.16 4.25 0.93
CA PHE A 139 7.79 4.74 0.77
C PHE A 139 7.42 4.94 -0.70
N PRO A 140 6.12 4.82 -1.08
CA PRO A 140 5.67 5.16 -2.43
C PRO A 140 5.58 6.68 -2.61
N SER A 141 5.83 7.17 -3.83
CA SER A 141 5.40 8.52 -4.22
C SER A 141 3.88 8.62 -4.08
N THR A 142 3.39 9.75 -3.59
CA THR A 142 1.95 9.98 -3.44
C THR A 142 1.21 10.15 -4.75
N SER A 143 1.89 10.60 -5.81
CA SER A 143 1.27 11.03 -7.06
C SER A 143 1.94 10.54 -8.35
N GLN A 144 3.16 9.98 -8.26
CA GLN A 144 3.93 9.53 -9.41
C GLN A 144 3.99 8.00 -9.49
N PRO A 145 4.20 7.40 -10.68
CA PRO A 145 4.39 5.97 -10.83
C PRO A 145 5.80 5.56 -10.36
N ALA A 146 6.09 5.83 -9.08
CA ALA A 146 7.41 5.65 -8.50
C ALA A 146 7.36 5.20 -7.04
N PHE A 147 8.35 4.36 -6.65
CA PHE A 147 8.65 4.01 -5.28
C PHE A 147 10.02 4.58 -4.91
N CYS A 148 10.15 5.11 -3.70
CA CYS A 148 11.29 5.90 -3.25
C CYS A 148 11.97 5.26 -2.06
N GLU A 149 13.29 5.25 -2.07
CA GLU A 149 14.11 4.84 -0.93
C GLU A 149 15.20 5.87 -0.67
N LYS A 150 15.41 6.18 0.61
CA LYS A 150 16.53 6.99 1.09
C LYS A 150 17.42 6.13 1.96
N TYR A 151 18.71 6.10 1.66
CA TYR A 151 19.76 5.44 2.42
C TYR A 151 20.63 6.51 3.06
N GLU A 152 20.65 6.58 4.38
CA GLU A 152 21.44 7.55 5.15
C GLU A 152 22.49 6.82 5.98
N LEU A 153 23.76 7.05 5.66
CA LEU A 153 24.93 6.49 6.36
C LEU A 153 25.48 7.51 7.34
N GLU A 154 25.75 7.10 8.57
CA GLU A 154 26.36 7.92 9.62
C GLU A 154 27.67 7.29 10.07
N ASN A 155 28.73 8.12 10.14
CA ASN A 155 30.00 7.71 10.73
C ASN A 155 29.87 7.63 12.25
N THR A 156 29.92 6.42 12.81
CA THR A 156 29.82 6.18 14.26
C THR A 156 31.17 6.11 14.96
N THR A 157 32.29 6.31 14.23
CA THR A 157 33.63 6.35 14.82
C THR A 157 34.00 7.77 15.27
N ASP A 158 35.11 7.87 16.02
CA ASP A 158 35.69 9.14 16.49
C ASP A 158 36.63 9.82 15.48
N HIS A 159 36.86 9.20 14.33
CA HIS A 159 37.76 9.69 13.27
C HIS A 159 37.05 9.82 11.93
N PRO A 160 37.55 10.69 11.02
CA PRO A 160 36.96 10.85 9.71
C PRO A 160 37.04 9.58 8.86
N GLN A 161 35.98 9.30 8.08
CA GLN A 161 35.91 8.20 7.12
C GLN A 161 35.55 8.72 5.74
N THR A 162 36.16 8.16 4.70
CA THR A 162 35.75 8.40 3.32
C THR A 162 34.62 7.44 2.95
N VAL A 163 33.47 7.97 2.56
CA VAL A 163 32.31 7.20 2.12
C VAL A 163 32.06 7.49 0.65
N GLN A 164 31.98 6.45 -0.16
CA GLN A 164 31.59 6.55 -1.57
C GLN A 164 30.20 5.92 -1.77
N LEU A 165 29.27 6.70 -2.30
CA LEU A 165 27.89 6.33 -2.54
C LEU A 165 27.65 5.97 -4.01
N PRO A 166 26.74 5.04 -4.31
CA PRO A 166 26.45 4.64 -5.68
C PRO A 166 25.74 5.73 -6.47
N SER A 167 26.05 5.78 -7.79
CA SER A 167 25.32 6.58 -8.77
C SER A 167 25.23 5.78 -10.06
N THR A 168 24.03 5.25 -10.37
CA THR A 168 23.79 4.42 -11.56
C THR A 168 22.30 4.33 -11.86
N THR A 169 21.95 3.99 -13.10
CA THR A 169 20.57 3.69 -13.48
C THR A 169 20.53 2.31 -14.14
N LEU A 170 19.63 1.47 -13.65
CA LEU A 170 19.26 0.20 -14.25
C LEU A 170 17.93 0.38 -14.96
N SER A 171 17.82 -0.12 -16.19
CA SER A 171 16.61 -0.01 -17.01
C SER A 171 16.16 -1.38 -17.49
N TYR A 172 14.86 -1.62 -17.41
CA TYR A 172 14.18 -2.83 -17.85
C TYR A 172 13.08 -2.46 -18.83
N TYR A 173 12.96 -3.23 -19.90
CA TYR A 173 11.99 -2.99 -20.97
C TYR A 173 11.07 -4.19 -21.10
N THR A 174 9.76 -3.93 -21.15
CA THR A 174 8.80 -4.99 -21.44
C THR A 174 8.70 -5.25 -22.93
N ASP A 175 8.22 -6.45 -23.28
CA ASP A 175 7.91 -6.78 -24.68
C ASP A 175 6.78 -5.88 -25.20
N GLU A 176 7.00 -5.21 -26.34
CA GLU A 176 6.03 -4.30 -26.97
C GLU A 176 4.71 -5.02 -27.30
N ALA A 177 4.77 -6.29 -27.69
CA ALA A 177 3.59 -7.08 -28.02
C ALA A 177 2.72 -7.46 -26.81
N LYS A 178 3.23 -7.26 -25.59
CA LYS A 178 2.53 -7.60 -24.34
C LYS A 178 1.93 -6.38 -23.62
N GLY A 179 2.26 -5.18 -24.04
CA GLY A 179 1.69 -3.96 -23.45
C GLY A 179 0.56 -3.39 -24.31
N VAL A 180 -0.52 -2.96 -23.68
CA VAL A 180 -1.66 -2.31 -24.35
C VAL A 180 -1.23 -1.01 -25.03
N GLU A 181 -0.28 -0.29 -24.44
CA GLU A 181 0.29 0.95 -24.97
C GLU A 181 1.72 0.74 -25.50
N GLY A 182 2.06 -0.49 -25.89
CA GLY A 182 3.39 -0.88 -26.36
C GLY A 182 4.33 -1.24 -25.20
N SER A 183 5.66 -1.09 -25.44
CA SER A 183 6.66 -1.37 -24.41
C SER A 183 6.62 -0.36 -23.28
N TYR A 184 6.77 -0.84 -22.06
CA TYR A 184 6.98 -0.04 -20.85
C TYR A 184 8.43 -0.10 -20.42
N THR A 185 8.91 1.01 -19.86
CA THR A 185 10.25 1.08 -19.25
C THR A 185 10.12 1.15 -17.75
N LEU A 186 10.91 0.34 -17.05
CA LEU A 186 11.03 0.41 -15.58
C LEU A 186 12.48 0.71 -15.24
N THR A 187 12.71 1.61 -14.31
CA THR A 187 14.05 2.01 -13.88
C THR A 187 14.25 1.87 -12.39
N ALA A 188 15.51 1.65 -12.00
CA ALA A 188 16.01 1.88 -10.66
C ALA A 188 17.19 2.86 -10.75
N THR A 189 16.97 4.12 -10.36
CA THR A 189 17.97 5.19 -10.44
C THR A 189 18.52 5.48 -9.06
N LEU A 190 19.84 5.25 -8.90
CA LEU A 190 20.60 5.55 -7.69
C LEU A 190 21.34 6.87 -7.91
N SER A 191 21.20 7.81 -6.99
CA SER A 191 21.90 9.10 -7.05
C SER A 191 22.15 9.69 -5.67
N SER A 192 23.22 10.46 -5.55
CA SER A 192 23.56 11.20 -4.35
C SER A 192 23.62 12.70 -4.64
N PRO A 193 23.51 13.59 -3.63
CA PRO A 193 23.63 15.05 -3.83
C PRO A 193 24.97 15.48 -4.40
N VAL A 194 26.04 14.76 -4.13
CA VAL A 194 27.38 15.03 -4.66
C VAL A 194 27.61 14.18 -5.91
N LYS A 195 28.01 14.81 -7.00
CA LYS A 195 28.08 14.21 -8.34
C LYS A 195 28.98 12.98 -8.43
N ASP A 196 30.14 12.97 -7.73
CA ASP A 196 31.03 11.83 -7.66
C ASP A 196 30.72 10.85 -6.54
N GLY A 197 29.71 11.18 -5.72
CA GLY A 197 29.27 10.34 -4.60
C GLY A 197 30.25 10.21 -3.44
N THR A 198 31.37 10.95 -3.43
CA THR A 198 32.43 10.79 -2.41
C THR A 198 32.29 11.85 -1.33
N TYR A 199 32.29 11.41 -0.08
CA TYR A 199 32.16 12.23 1.12
C TYR A 199 33.27 11.93 2.11
N LEU A 200 33.77 12.96 2.78
CA LEU A 200 34.62 12.81 3.98
C LEU A 200 33.72 13.10 5.18
N LEU A 201 33.32 12.07 5.91
CA LEU A 201 32.43 12.19 7.08
C LEU A 201 33.27 12.23 8.36
N LYS A 202 33.18 13.32 9.11
CA LYS A 202 33.68 13.39 10.49
C LYS A 202 32.79 12.53 11.41
N ALA A 203 33.21 12.38 12.67
CA ALA A 203 32.43 11.70 13.70
C ALA A 203 30.99 12.25 13.78
N GLY A 204 29.99 11.39 13.67
CA GLY A 204 28.57 11.72 13.70
C GLY A 204 28.02 12.40 12.44
N GLU A 205 28.86 12.71 11.42
CA GLU A 205 28.38 13.26 10.16
C GLU A 205 27.71 12.20 9.29
N LYS A 206 26.81 12.65 8.39
CA LYS A 206 25.97 11.79 7.56
C LYS A 206 26.14 12.11 6.09
N ALA A 207 26.04 11.07 5.26
CA ALA A 207 25.80 11.16 3.82
C ALA A 207 24.61 10.28 3.42
N TRP A 208 23.98 10.61 2.28
CA TRP A 208 22.84 9.85 1.81
C TRP A 208 22.81 9.74 0.29
N PHE A 209 22.14 8.70 -0.18
CA PHE A 209 21.73 8.54 -1.57
C PHE A 209 20.27 8.13 -1.63
N GLN A 210 19.67 8.34 -2.78
CA GLN A 210 18.31 7.90 -3.08
C GLN A 210 18.30 6.78 -4.10
N VAL A 211 17.27 5.97 -4.04
CA VAL A 211 16.89 5.03 -5.09
C VAL A 211 15.44 5.37 -5.48
N ILE A 212 15.25 5.67 -6.77
CA ILE A 212 13.94 5.91 -7.34
C ILE A 212 13.63 4.79 -8.32
N TYR A 213 12.66 3.97 -7.98
CA TYR A 213 12.08 2.99 -8.90
C TYR A 213 10.91 3.65 -9.61
N ALA A 214 10.94 3.71 -10.92
CA ALA A 214 9.91 4.39 -11.71
C ALA A 214 9.47 3.59 -12.92
N GLY A 215 8.21 3.79 -13.32
CA GLY A 215 7.65 3.25 -14.55
C GLY A 215 7.34 4.35 -15.55
N TYR A 216 7.56 4.07 -16.85
CA TYR A 216 7.32 4.97 -17.96
C TYR A 216 6.59 4.27 -19.10
N LYS A 217 5.61 4.94 -19.66
CA LYS A 217 5.04 4.62 -20.98
C LYS A 217 5.90 5.23 -22.08
N LYS A 218 5.71 4.78 -23.33
CA LYS A 218 6.56 5.14 -24.48
C LYS A 218 6.80 6.65 -24.71
N HIS A 219 5.86 7.49 -24.28
CA HIS A 219 5.92 8.95 -24.49
C HIS A 219 6.01 9.75 -23.19
N ASP A 220 6.16 9.09 -22.05
CA ASP A 220 6.34 9.76 -20.79
C ASP A 220 7.71 10.44 -20.72
N GLN A 221 7.74 11.59 -20.05
CA GLN A 221 8.99 12.25 -19.73
C GLN A 221 9.63 11.58 -18.51
N GLU A 222 10.95 11.56 -18.48
CA GLU A 222 11.68 11.04 -17.33
C GLU A 222 11.34 11.87 -16.06
N LEU A 223 11.07 11.17 -14.97
CA LEU A 223 10.71 11.78 -13.68
C LEU A 223 11.98 12.29 -12.98
N ALA A 224 12.05 13.59 -12.76
CA ALA A 224 13.09 14.21 -11.94
C ALA A 224 12.59 14.32 -10.49
N LEU A 225 12.67 13.20 -9.72
CA LEU A 225 12.21 13.14 -8.34
C LEU A 225 13.35 13.35 -7.35
N ASP A 226 13.06 14.12 -6.30
CA ASP A 226 13.89 14.28 -5.11
C ASP A 226 13.25 13.54 -3.94
N VAL A 227 13.97 12.61 -3.33
CA VAL A 227 13.45 11.75 -2.27
C VAL A 227 12.97 12.53 -1.04
N ASN A 228 13.57 13.69 -0.73
CA ASN A 228 13.16 14.47 0.43
C ASN A 228 11.85 15.20 0.18
N ASN A 229 11.62 15.67 -1.06
CA ASN A 229 10.35 16.27 -1.45
C ASN A 229 9.24 15.22 -1.47
N GLU A 230 9.50 14.03 -2.03
CA GLU A 230 8.55 12.91 -2.02
C GLU A 230 8.25 12.44 -0.59
N LEU A 231 9.26 12.36 0.29
CA LEU A 231 9.08 12.01 1.69
C LEU A 231 8.23 13.05 2.43
N LEU A 232 8.43 14.35 2.13
CA LEU A 232 7.62 15.41 2.71
C LEU A 232 6.16 15.32 2.24
N ALA A 233 5.93 15.03 0.96
CA ALA A 233 4.58 14.80 0.41
C ALA A 233 3.91 13.60 1.09
N ARG A 234 4.63 12.47 1.22
CA ARG A 234 4.14 11.28 1.92
C ARG A 234 3.78 11.57 3.37
N ARG A 235 4.63 12.28 4.11
CA ARG A 235 4.35 12.67 5.50
C ARG A 235 3.12 13.57 5.63
N ARG A 236 2.92 14.50 4.70
CA ARG A 236 1.71 15.35 4.67
C ARG A 236 0.46 14.52 4.45
N PHE A 237 0.48 13.59 3.49
CA PHE A 237 -0.61 12.64 3.26
C PHE A 237 -0.94 11.84 4.53
N LEU A 238 0.06 11.22 5.16
CA LEU A 238 -0.11 10.44 6.39
C LEU A 238 -0.66 11.30 7.53
N SER A 239 -0.13 12.51 7.74
CA SER A 239 -0.60 13.43 8.76
C SER A 239 -2.06 13.83 8.56
N GLN A 240 -2.48 14.07 7.31
CA GLN A 240 -3.88 14.35 6.99
C GLN A 240 -4.79 13.16 7.32
N ILE A 241 -4.42 11.96 6.88
CA ILE A 241 -5.23 10.74 7.13
C ILE A 241 -5.28 10.40 8.62
N GLN A 242 -4.17 10.51 9.33
CA GLN A 242 -4.09 10.23 10.76
C GLN A 242 -4.85 11.26 11.61
N GLY A 243 -4.79 12.54 11.24
CA GLY A 243 -5.46 13.62 11.94
C GLY A 243 -6.98 13.62 11.81
N ASN A 244 -7.54 12.90 10.83
CA ASN A 244 -8.96 12.79 10.62
C ASN A 244 -9.53 11.52 11.27
N LEU A 245 -10.76 11.59 11.81
CA LEU A 245 -11.50 10.45 12.39
C LEU A 245 -10.63 9.64 13.37
N VAL A 246 -10.25 10.26 14.48
CA VAL A 246 -9.42 9.64 15.51
C VAL A 246 -10.28 8.70 16.36
N LEU A 247 -9.81 7.47 16.57
CA LEU A 247 -10.42 6.49 17.48
C LEU A 247 -9.60 6.42 18.78
N GLU A 248 -10.26 6.66 19.90
CA GLU A 248 -9.68 6.54 21.23
C GLU A 248 -10.47 5.53 22.05
N THR A 249 -9.84 4.40 22.35
CA THR A 249 -10.40 3.34 23.21
C THR A 249 -9.38 2.96 24.27
N PRO A 250 -9.77 2.19 25.31
CA PRO A 250 -8.82 1.65 26.29
C PRO A 250 -7.81 0.65 25.71
N SER A 251 -7.93 0.25 24.43
CA SER A 251 -7.05 -0.72 23.77
C SER A 251 -6.17 -0.05 22.72
N ASP A 252 -4.88 0.06 22.99
CA ASP A 252 -3.90 0.57 22.03
C ASP A 252 -3.86 -0.25 20.75
N VAL A 253 -4.13 -1.56 20.82
CA VAL A 253 -4.19 -2.44 19.65
C VAL A 253 -5.31 -2.02 18.71
N ILE A 254 -6.52 -1.76 19.22
CA ILE A 254 -7.67 -1.32 18.43
C ILE A 254 -7.39 0.07 17.82
N ASN A 255 -6.85 1.00 18.62
CA ASN A 255 -6.53 2.34 18.16
C ASN A 255 -5.50 2.31 17.02
N THR A 256 -4.43 1.54 17.18
CA THR A 256 -3.38 1.37 16.16
C THR A 256 -3.90 0.65 14.92
N MET A 257 -4.67 -0.42 15.08
CA MET A 257 -5.30 -1.14 13.97
C MET A 257 -6.18 -0.19 13.13
N PHE A 258 -7.00 0.63 13.77
CA PHE A 258 -7.85 1.61 13.08
C PHE A 258 -7.02 2.66 12.34
N SER A 259 -5.94 3.14 12.95
CA SER A 259 -4.99 4.07 12.33
C SER A 259 -4.39 3.49 11.04
N PHE A 260 -3.90 2.25 11.07
CA PHE A 260 -3.37 1.57 9.89
C PHE A 260 -4.44 1.29 8.84
N ALA A 261 -5.67 0.92 9.24
CA ALA A 261 -6.78 0.70 8.33
C ALA A 261 -7.15 1.96 7.55
N LYS A 262 -7.11 3.14 8.18
CA LYS A 262 -7.30 4.43 7.50
C LYS A 262 -6.27 4.66 6.41
N ILE A 263 -4.99 4.43 6.71
CA ILE A 263 -3.91 4.55 5.72
C ILE A 263 -4.18 3.59 4.58
N ARG A 264 -4.41 2.30 4.88
CA ARG A 264 -4.58 1.27 3.85
C ARG A 264 -5.76 1.56 2.93
N GLY A 265 -6.92 1.95 3.46
CA GLY A 265 -8.08 2.35 2.66
C GLY A 265 -7.81 3.55 1.76
N SER A 266 -7.07 4.54 2.27
CA SER A 266 -6.76 5.78 1.55
C SER A 266 -5.67 5.63 0.47
N GLU A 267 -4.70 4.74 0.67
CA GLU A 267 -3.63 4.47 -0.32
C GLU A 267 -4.08 3.59 -1.49
N SER A 268 -5.14 2.82 -1.33
CA SER A 268 -5.61 1.88 -2.37
C SER A 268 -6.46 2.54 -3.45
N ILE A 269 -6.32 3.85 -3.63
CA ILE A 269 -7.00 4.63 -4.67
C ILE A 269 -6.02 4.92 -5.79
N PHE A 270 -6.37 4.54 -7.03
CA PHE A 270 -5.53 4.74 -8.20
C PHE A 270 -6.17 5.69 -9.20
N ASP A 271 -5.36 6.61 -9.73
CA ASP A 271 -5.74 7.55 -10.79
C ASP A 271 -5.69 6.82 -12.14
N THR A 272 -6.85 6.52 -12.69
CA THR A 272 -7.03 5.70 -13.90
C THR A 272 -7.82 6.43 -14.99
N LYS A 273 -7.89 5.85 -16.19
CA LYS A 273 -8.73 6.36 -17.28
C LYS A 273 -10.23 6.34 -16.94
N GLY A 274 -10.65 5.45 -16.04
CA GLY A 274 -12.03 5.34 -15.54
C GLY A 274 -12.36 6.28 -14.40
N GLY A 275 -11.42 7.11 -13.96
CA GLY A 275 -11.50 7.94 -12.76
C GLY A 275 -10.66 7.38 -11.61
N TYR A 276 -10.92 7.85 -10.41
CA TYR A 276 -10.29 7.31 -9.22
C TYR A 276 -10.92 5.97 -8.85
N MET A 277 -10.11 4.94 -8.81
CA MET A 277 -10.55 3.57 -8.52
C MET A 277 -9.88 3.07 -7.24
N GLN A 278 -10.67 2.81 -6.21
CA GLN A 278 -10.17 2.08 -5.04
C GLN A 278 -10.13 0.59 -5.37
N SER A 279 -9.03 -0.07 -5.12
CA SER A 279 -8.84 -1.49 -5.41
C SER A 279 -8.27 -2.21 -4.19
N PRO A 280 -8.61 -3.49 -3.97
CA PRO A 280 -8.17 -4.23 -2.79
C PRO A 280 -6.66 -4.48 -2.75
N GLY A 281 -5.98 -4.46 -3.90
CA GLY A 281 -4.54 -4.71 -3.99
C GLY A 281 -4.17 -6.19 -3.98
N GLY A 282 -3.12 -6.56 -3.23
CA GLY A 282 -2.69 -7.95 -3.08
C GLY A 282 -1.97 -8.53 -4.28
N GLU A 283 -1.25 -7.70 -5.04
CA GLU A 283 -0.41 -8.05 -6.20
C GLU A 283 -1.15 -8.40 -7.50
N ALA A 284 -2.48 -8.58 -7.48
CA ALA A 284 -3.20 -9.08 -8.65
C ALA A 284 -4.36 -8.19 -9.12
N TYR A 285 -4.87 -7.31 -8.26
CA TYR A 285 -6.19 -6.70 -8.47
C TYR A 285 -6.15 -5.18 -8.28
N TYR A 286 -5.61 -4.44 -9.27
CA TYR A 286 -5.38 -3.00 -9.13
C TYR A 286 -6.14 -2.12 -10.12
N ALA A 287 -6.53 -2.65 -11.27
CA ALA A 287 -7.17 -1.86 -12.32
C ALA A 287 -8.67 -2.14 -12.40
N ALA A 288 -9.30 -2.33 -11.27
CA ALA A 288 -10.71 -2.74 -11.17
C ALA A 288 -11.38 -2.24 -9.89
N VAL A 289 -12.72 -2.19 -9.91
CA VAL A 289 -13.57 -1.99 -8.72
C VAL A 289 -14.55 -3.15 -8.59
N TRP A 290 -14.80 -3.58 -7.35
CA TRP A 290 -15.76 -4.64 -7.03
C TRP A 290 -16.98 -4.07 -6.34
N ALA A 291 -18.16 -4.58 -6.70
CA ALA A 291 -19.43 -4.08 -6.17
C ALA A 291 -19.46 -4.10 -4.64
N ASN A 292 -19.18 -5.25 -4.02
CA ASN A 292 -19.24 -5.39 -2.57
C ASN A 292 -18.16 -4.59 -1.85
N ASP A 293 -16.89 -4.68 -2.29
CA ASP A 293 -15.77 -3.97 -1.68
C ASP A 293 -15.98 -2.46 -1.65
N GLN A 294 -16.51 -1.92 -2.76
CA GLN A 294 -16.82 -0.50 -2.87
C GLN A 294 -18.00 -0.10 -2.00
N ALA A 295 -19.11 -0.83 -2.14
CA ALA A 295 -20.41 -0.39 -1.62
C ALA A 295 -20.57 -0.71 -0.13
N GLU A 296 -20.06 -1.84 0.35
CA GLU A 296 -20.29 -2.28 1.72
C GLU A 296 -19.48 -1.48 2.73
N TYR A 297 -18.19 -1.26 2.48
CA TYR A 297 -17.32 -0.61 3.47
C TYR A 297 -16.65 0.66 3.00
N ILE A 298 -15.94 0.64 1.84
CA ILE A 298 -14.96 1.70 1.58
C ILE A 298 -15.60 3.01 1.14
N ASN A 299 -16.56 2.98 0.22
CA ASN A 299 -17.22 4.20 -0.27
C ASN A 299 -17.96 4.94 0.84
N PRO A 300 -18.81 4.27 1.67
CA PRO A 300 -19.47 4.93 2.80
C PRO A 300 -18.54 5.39 3.92
N PHE A 301 -17.31 4.89 3.96
CA PHE A 301 -16.32 5.28 4.96
C PHE A 301 -15.63 6.62 4.64
N PHE A 302 -15.36 6.91 3.38
CA PHE A 302 -14.60 8.09 2.96
C PHE A 302 -15.18 9.44 3.42
N PRO A 303 -16.50 9.67 3.44
CA PRO A 303 -17.06 10.91 3.98
C PRO A 303 -16.71 11.14 5.45
N TYR A 304 -16.72 10.08 6.28
CA TYR A 304 -16.33 10.19 7.69
C TYR A 304 -14.85 10.50 7.85
N LEU A 305 -14.02 9.97 6.96
CA LEU A 305 -12.58 10.24 6.95
C LEU A 305 -12.27 11.66 6.45
N GLY A 306 -13.20 12.32 5.74
CA GLY A 306 -12.98 13.66 5.18
C GLY A 306 -11.89 13.70 4.11
N TYR A 307 -11.63 12.57 3.44
CA TYR A 307 -10.59 12.43 2.42
C TYR A 307 -11.17 12.65 1.03
N GLN A 308 -10.79 13.77 0.41
CA GLN A 308 -11.40 14.22 -0.85
C GLN A 308 -11.20 13.23 -2.02
N ALA A 309 -10.00 12.63 -2.13
CA ALA A 309 -9.75 11.63 -3.16
C ALA A 309 -10.57 10.36 -2.92
N GLY A 310 -10.84 10.00 -1.66
CA GLY A 310 -11.75 8.91 -1.31
C GLY A 310 -13.18 9.19 -1.73
N ASN A 311 -13.70 10.39 -1.43
CA ASN A 311 -15.06 10.79 -1.86
C ASN A 311 -15.18 10.78 -3.39
N ARG A 312 -14.17 11.29 -4.10
CA ARG A 312 -14.12 11.22 -5.56
C ARG A 312 -14.10 9.79 -6.05
N SER A 313 -13.29 8.92 -5.46
CA SER A 313 -13.24 7.49 -5.81
C SER A 313 -14.59 6.80 -5.62
N ALA A 314 -15.32 7.14 -4.55
CA ALA A 314 -16.67 6.62 -4.32
C ALA A 314 -17.64 7.04 -5.43
N MET A 315 -17.66 8.33 -5.78
CA MET A 315 -18.53 8.85 -6.85
C MET A 315 -18.17 8.29 -8.23
N ASP A 316 -16.86 8.18 -8.53
CA ASP A 316 -16.37 7.57 -9.78
C ASP A 316 -16.79 6.08 -9.85
N SER A 317 -16.65 5.33 -8.77
CA SER A 317 -17.06 3.93 -8.66
C SER A 317 -18.56 3.74 -8.92
N PHE A 318 -19.42 4.49 -8.23
CA PHE A 318 -20.87 4.43 -8.47
C PHE A 318 -21.23 4.86 -9.89
N GLY A 319 -20.54 5.88 -10.43
CA GLY A 319 -20.70 6.30 -11.83
C GLY A 319 -20.34 5.21 -12.83
N LEU A 320 -19.36 4.35 -12.53
CA LEU A 320 -19.03 3.19 -13.34
C LEU A 320 -20.17 2.17 -13.34
N PHE A 321 -20.75 1.84 -12.18
CA PHE A 321 -21.88 0.92 -12.09
C PHE A 321 -23.13 1.47 -12.78
N MET A 322 -23.39 2.77 -12.74
CA MET A 322 -24.52 3.41 -13.45
C MET A 322 -24.50 3.14 -14.96
N ARG A 323 -23.34 2.96 -15.58
CA ARG A 323 -23.23 2.67 -17.02
C ARG A 323 -23.86 1.34 -17.42
N TYR A 324 -24.06 0.45 -16.47
CA TYR A 324 -24.61 -0.89 -16.68
C TYR A 324 -26.10 -0.99 -16.29
N MET A 325 -26.71 0.09 -15.80
CA MET A 325 -28.18 0.13 -15.65
C MET A 325 -28.85 -0.08 -17.03
N ASN A 326 -29.92 -0.84 -17.04
CA ASN A 326 -30.62 -1.19 -18.27
C ASN A 326 -32.13 -1.31 -18.04
N ASP A 327 -32.93 -1.15 -19.08
CA ASP A 327 -34.40 -1.17 -19.02
C ASP A 327 -34.98 -2.54 -18.70
N GLU A 328 -34.18 -3.62 -18.94
CA GLU A 328 -34.59 -4.99 -18.70
C GLU A 328 -34.33 -5.42 -17.25
N TYR A 329 -33.69 -4.59 -16.43
CA TYR A 329 -33.28 -4.89 -15.07
C TYR A 329 -32.47 -6.20 -15.01
N LYS A 330 -31.48 -6.35 -15.91
CA LYS A 330 -30.45 -7.39 -15.80
C LYS A 330 -29.43 -7.01 -14.73
N PRO A 331 -28.79 -7.99 -14.08
CA PRO A 331 -27.79 -7.73 -13.02
C PRO A 331 -26.70 -6.74 -13.44
N LEU A 332 -26.23 -5.92 -12.50
CA LEU A 332 -24.98 -5.19 -12.65
C LEU A 332 -23.79 -6.17 -12.62
N PRO A 333 -22.66 -5.85 -13.25
CA PRO A 333 -21.46 -6.67 -13.14
C PRO A 333 -20.94 -6.71 -11.70
N SER A 334 -20.39 -7.85 -11.28
CA SER A 334 -19.74 -7.98 -9.97
C SER A 334 -18.46 -7.16 -9.84
N SER A 335 -17.78 -6.91 -10.97
CA SER A 335 -16.62 -6.01 -11.03
C SER A 335 -16.52 -5.30 -12.39
N ILE A 336 -15.96 -4.08 -12.34
CA ILE A 336 -15.60 -3.30 -13.52
C ILE A 336 -14.09 -3.28 -13.60
N ILE A 337 -13.53 -3.71 -14.72
CA ILE A 337 -12.13 -4.05 -14.92
C ILE A 337 -11.47 -3.16 -15.96
N ALA A 338 -10.17 -3.37 -16.18
CA ALA A 338 -9.40 -2.70 -17.23
C ALA A 338 -9.53 -1.17 -17.19
N GLU A 339 -9.32 -0.57 -16.01
CA GLU A 339 -9.49 0.88 -15.80
C GLU A 339 -10.90 1.41 -16.14
N GLY A 340 -11.94 0.61 -15.93
CA GLY A 340 -13.32 1.01 -16.19
C GLY A 340 -13.79 0.84 -17.64
N ILE A 341 -13.01 0.19 -18.50
CA ILE A 341 -13.33 -0.02 -19.92
C ILE A 341 -14.21 -1.25 -20.11
N ASP A 342 -14.02 -2.29 -19.29
CA ASP A 342 -14.67 -3.59 -19.40
C ASP A 342 -15.25 -4.04 -18.05
N CYS A 343 -15.99 -5.14 -18.03
CA CYS A 343 -16.59 -5.67 -16.82
C CYS A 343 -16.53 -7.20 -16.77
N PHE A 344 -16.63 -7.73 -15.55
CA PHE A 344 -16.78 -9.15 -15.30
C PHE A 344 -18.15 -9.40 -14.68
N GLY A 345 -19.04 -10.09 -15.44
CA GLY A 345 -20.43 -10.34 -15.04
C GLY A 345 -20.85 -11.81 -15.15
N VAL A 346 -19.92 -12.73 -15.38
CA VAL A 346 -20.19 -14.16 -15.63
C VAL A 346 -20.76 -14.87 -14.40
N ALA A 347 -20.52 -14.34 -13.20
CA ALA A 347 -20.94 -14.98 -11.94
C ALA A 347 -22.45 -14.81 -11.64
N GLY A 348 -23.18 -14.00 -12.40
CA GLY A 348 -24.53 -13.57 -12.05
C GLY A 348 -24.56 -12.57 -10.88
N ASP A 349 -25.77 -12.23 -10.41
CA ASP A 349 -25.93 -11.41 -9.21
C ASP A 349 -25.78 -12.27 -7.95
N ARG A 350 -24.90 -11.91 -7.06
CA ARG A 350 -24.69 -12.53 -5.75
C ARG A 350 -25.02 -11.56 -4.60
N GLY A 351 -25.98 -10.66 -4.85
CA GLY A 351 -26.32 -9.56 -3.97
C GLY A 351 -25.61 -8.26 -4.35
N ASP A 352 -24.84 -8.25 -5.44
CA ASP A 352 -24.05 -7.10 -5.90
C ASP A 352 -24.94 -5.87 -6.15
N VAL A 353 -26.10 -6.05 -6.79
CA VAL A 353 -27.04 -4.95 -7.08
C VAL A 353 -27.62 -4.35 -5.80
N ALA A 354 -28.04 -5.21 -4.86
CA ALA A 354 -28.54 -4.76 -3.56
C ALA A 354 -27.47 -3.99 -2.78
N MET A 355 -26.24 -4.47 -2.80
CA MET A 355 -25.11 -3.83 -2.12
C MET A 355 -24.74 -2.49 -2.76
N VAL A 356 -24.73 -2.37 -4.09
CA VAL A 356 -24.48 -1.09 -4.78
C VAL A 356 -25.50 -0.05 -4.41
N GLY A 357 -26.80 -0.38 -4.43
CA GLY A 357 -27.87 0.53 -4.02
C GLY A 357 -27.77 0.95 -2.54
N TYR A 358 -27.52 -0.02 -1.66
CA TYR A 358 -27.33 0.21 -0.22
C TYR A 358 -26.10 1.11 0.05
N GLY A 359 -24.98 0.81 -0.58
CA GLY A 359 -23.73 1.58 -0.42
C GLY A 359 -23.86 3.00 -0.94
N ALA A 360 -24.51 3.21 -2.10
CA ALA A 360 -24.75 4.53 -2.65
C ALA A 360 -25.64 5.38 -1.71
N ALA A 361 -26.69 4.78 -1.14
CA ALA A 361 -27.53 5.45 -0.15
C ALA A 361 -26.77 5.82 1.13
N ARG A 362 -25.94 4.89 1.65
CA ARG A 362 -25.10 5.16 2.83
C ARG A 362 -24.08 6.25 2.57
N TYR A 363 -23.44 6.25 1.40
CA TYR A 363 -22.51 7.30 1.01
C TYR A 363 -23.20 8.67 0.96
N ALA A 364 -24.37 8.76 0.30
CA ALA A 364 -25.14 9.99 0.20
C ALA A 364 -25.51 10.55 1.58
N LEU A 365 -25.96 9.68 2.51
CA LEU A 365 -26.27 10.06 3.89
C LEU A 365 -25.02 10.51 4.66
N ALA A 366 -23.91 9.79 4.52
CA ALA A 366 -22.66 10.09 5.23
C ALA A 366 -22.00 11.39 4.72
N SER A 367 -22.06 11.65 3.41
CA SER A 367 -21.48 12.85 2.82
C SER A 367 -22.27 14.12 3.15
N GLY A 368 -23.60 14.01 3.32
CA GLY A 368 -24.48 15.15 3.50
C GLY A 368 -24.51 16.12 2.30
N ASN A 369 -23.95 15.70 1.16
CA ASN A 369 -23.86 16.51 -0.06
C ASN A 369 -25.07 16.26 -0.95
N CYS A 370 -26.01 17.21 -0.97
CA CYS A 370 -27.25 17.10 -1.76
C CYS A 370 -26.97 16.89 -3.26
N ASN A 371 -25.96 17.56 -3.82
CA ASN A 371 -25.65 17.43 -5.26
C ASN A 371 -25.12 16.03 -5.60
N GLU A 372 -24.37 15.39 -4.70
CA GLU A 372 -23.92 14.02 -4.88
C GLU A 372 -25.07 13.03 -4.68
N ALA A 373 -25.92 13.27 -3.68
CA ALA A 373 -27.11 12.47 -3.44
C ALA A 373 -28.07 12.48 -4.66
N GLU A 374 -28.32 13.64 -5.25
CA GLU A 374 -29.13 13.77 -6.47
C GLU A 374 -28.54 12.99 -7.65
N LYS A 375 -27.20 13.00 -7.81
CA LYS A 375 -26.51 12.22 -8.85
C LYS A 375 -26.63 10.71 -8.62
N LEU A 376 -26.64 10.26 -7.36
CA LEU A 376 -26.72 8.85 -7.00
C LEU A 376 -28.16 8.33 -6.99
N TRP A 377 -29.14 9.21 -6.89
CA TRP A 377 -30.57 8.83 -6.77
C TRP A 377 -31.03 7.87 -7.87
N PRO A 378 -30.73 8.08 -9.16
CA PRO A 378 -31.15 7.16 -10.22
C PRO A 378 -30.58 5.74 -10.03
N LEU A 379 -29.35 5.60 -9.53
CA LEU A 379 -28.76 4.29 -9.26
C LEU A 379 -29.46 3.61 -8.09
N ILE A 380 -29.71 4.36 -7.00
CA ILE A 380 -30.39 3.85 -5.81
C ILE A 380 -31.79 3.35 -6.18
N GLU A 381 -32.55 4.15 -6.92
CA GLU A 381 -33.91 3.82 -7.35
C GLU A 381 -33.93 2.60 -8.27
N TRP A 382 -33.00 2.54 -9.24
CA TRP A 382 -32.85 1.40 -10.14
C TRP A 382 -32.51 0.11 -9.38
N CYS A 383 -31.60 0.16 -8.42
CA CYS A 383 -31.22 -0.99 -7.60
C CYS A 383 -32.39 -1.48 -6.73
N LEU A 384 -33.18 -0.57 -6.16
CA LEU A 384 -34.37 -0.92 -5.39
C LEU A 384 -35.42 -1.60 -6.26
N GLU A 385 -35.69 -1.09 -7.46
CA GLU A 385 -36.60 -1.69 -8.40
C GLU A 385 -36.12 -3.05 -8.89
N TYR A 386 -34.81 -3.21 -9.16
CA TYR A 386 -34.21 -4.51 -9.45
C TYR A 386 -34.49 -5.50 -8.32
N CYS A 387 -34.19 -5.15 -7.07
CA CYS A 387 -34.42 -6.01 -5.91
C CYS A 387 -35.92 -6.38 -5.77
N HIS A 388 -36.80 -5.40 -5.98
CA HIS A 388 -38.24 -5.65 -5.92
C HIS A 388 -38.69 -6.69 -6.96
N ARG A 389 -38.16 -6.65 -8.18
CA ARG A 389 -38.45 -7.61 -9.25
C ARG A 389 -37.87 -9.01 -8.96
N GLN A 390 -36.86 -9.12 -8.14
CA GLN A 390 -36.20 -10.37 -7.78
C GLN A 390 -36.75 -10.99 -6.49
N LEU A 391 -37.81 -10.46 -5.90
CA LEU A 391 -38.43 -11.04 -4.70
C LEU A 391 -39.02 -12.42 -5.02
N ASN A 392 -38.73 -13.39 -4.15
CA ASN A 392 -39.39 -14.70 -4.14
C ASN A 392 -40.71 -14.65 -3.34
N ALA A 393 -41.38 -15.78 -3.23
CA ALA A 393 -42.66 -15.88 -2.50
C ALA A 393 -42.54 -15.55 -1.01
N ASP A 394 -41.35 -15.68 -0.43
CA ASP A 394 -41.05 -15.39 0.97
C ASP A 394 -40.63 -13.92 1.20
N GLY A 395 -40.60 -13.11 0.15
CA GLY A 395 -40.19 -11.72 0.21
C GLY A 395 -38.68 -11.50 0.30
N VAL A 396 -37.88 -12.50 -0.07
CA VAL A 396 -36.41 -12.43 -0.11
C VAL A 396 -35.93 -12.23 -1.55
N VAL A 397 -34.94 -11.36 -1.75
CA VAL A 397 -34.34 -11.13 -3.06
C VAL A 397 -33.55 -12.38 -3.47
N LYS A 398 -33.79 -12.89 -4.68
CA LYS A 398 -33.03 -13.99 -5.26
C LYS A 398 -31.63 -13.50 -5.65
N SER A 399 -30.64 -14.34 -5.45
CA SER A 399 -29.27 -14.16 -5.91
C SER A 399 -28.89 -15.19 -6.96
#